data_fa3baa7720b03062326b13d5985ee659
#
_entry.id   fa3baa7720b03062326b13d5985ee659
#
_cell.length_a   1.000
_cell.length_b   1.000
_cell.length_c   1.000
_cell.angle_alpha   90.00
_cell.angle_beta   90.00
_cell.angle_gamma   90.00
#
_symmetry.space_group_name_H-M   'P 1'
#
loop_
_entity.id
_entity.type
_entity.pdbx_description
1 polymer ?
#
loop_
_entity_poly.entity_id
_entity_poly.type
_entity_poly.pdbx_seq_one_letter_code
_entity_poly.pdbx_strand_id
1 'polypeptide(L)'
;MDILEAIKNRRSVRRFEDKKVPDDLIREIIDAGQWAPSACNRQAWKFVVVDSQKVKESIMKETTAYFVSKAPILIFVFYSNRTDNLEYRDHLLSAAMAIQNMQLMAYSKGLGTCCVNNLPIKSRLRKILNVPRSYDPVALVCLGYPKAVPKPMKRKTDIDGIMCRNSFDFQDDYPGFDIKLIVKRLIRFVYYRLPASLKKVLDPFARKFEKRFDT
;
A
#
# COMPACT_ATOMS: atom_id res chain seq x y z
N MET A 1 17.88 8.54 15.58
CA MET A 1 17.12 9.38 14.62
C MET A 1 15.89 9.89 15.33
N ASP A 2 15.61 11.17 15.19
CA ASP A 2 14.38 11.78 15.72
C ASP A 2 13.15 11.24 14.97
N ILE A 3 12.05 11.05 15.71
CA ILE A 3 10.80 10.52 15.14
C ILE A 3 10.17 11.49 14.14
N LEU A 4 10.25 12.81 14.43
CA LEU A 4 9.72 13.84 13.54
C LEU A 4 10.53 13.91 12.22
N GLU A 5 11.83 13.70 12.31
CA GLU A 5 12.71 13.58 11.16
C GLU A 5 12.30 12.40 10.28
N ALA A 6 12.07 11.23 10.87
CA ALA A 6 11.59 10.06 10.12
C ALA A 6 10.25 10.31 9.43
N ILE A 7 9.30 10.90 10.13
CA ILE A 7 7.97 11.23 9.59
C ILE A 7 8.08 12.21 8.40
N LYS A 8 8.92 13.24 8.53
CA LYS A 8 9.07 14.28 7.50
C LYS A 8 9.87 13.81 6.28
N ASN A 9 10.86 12.95 6.47
CA ASN A 9 11.82 12.58 5.43
C ASN A 9 11.56 11.24 4.76
N ARG A 10 10.80 10.31 5.38
CA ARG A 10 10.41 9.06 4.71
C ARG A 10 9.68 9.36 3.39
N ARG A 11 10.08 8.65 2.34
CA ARG A 11 9.49 8.75 0.98
C ARG A 11 9.03 7.38 0.48
N SER A 12 8.10 7.38 -0.46
CA SER A 12 7.71 6.18 -1.20
C SER A 12 8.77 5.87 -2.25
N VAL A 13 9.61 4.88 -1.96
CA VAL A 13 10.69 4.40 -2.83
C VAL A 13 10.13 3.36 -3.80
N ARG A 14 10.41 3.52 -5.10
CA ARG A 14 9.96 2.62 -6.18
C ARG A 14 11.11 2.05 -7.00
N ARG A 15 12.33 2.51 -6.74
CA ARG A 15 13.55 2.01 -7.35
C ARG A 15 14.44 1.44 -6.26
N PHE A 16 14.70 0.15 -6.35
CA PHE A 16 15.48 -0.60 -5.36
C PHE A 16 16.77 -1.11 -5.98
N GLU A 17 17.78 -1.26 -5.14
CA GLU A 17 19.00 -1.98 -5.47
C GLU A 17 18.71 -3.48 -5.55
N ASP A 18 19.50 -4.18 -6.35
CA ASP A 18 19.52 -5.65 -6.37
C ASP A 18 20.40 -6.14 -5.19
N LYS A 19 19.88 -5.90 -3.98
CA LYS A 19 20.56 -6.26 -2.73
C LYS A 19 19.59 -6.96 -1.81
N LYS A 20 20.01 -8.12 -1.30
CA LYS A 20 19.21 -8.90 -0.35
C LYS A 20 18.99 -8.11 0.94
N VAL A 21 17.74 -8.09 1.41
CA VAL A 21 17.39 -7.58 2.74
C VAL A 21 17.55 -8.74 3.74
N PRO A 22 18.33 -8.58 4.81
CA PRO A 22 18.47 -9.61 5.84
C PRO A 22 17.14 -9.92 6.53
N ASP A 23 16.93 -11.19 6.87
CA ASP A 23 15.70 -11.65 7.52
C ASP A 23 15.46 -10.98 8.87
N ASP A 24 16.51 -10.70 9.62
CA ASP A 24 16.42 -10.00 10.91
C ASP A 24 15.85 -8.60 10.75
N LEU A 25 16.23 -7.85 9.71
CA LEU A 25 15.66 -6.54 9.42
C LEU A 25 14.20 -6.66 9.01
N ILE A 26 13.81 -7.69 8.25
CA ILE A 26 12.41 -7.93 7.88
C ILE A 26 11.59 -8.19 9.15
N ARG A 27 12.11 -9.00 10.07
CA ARG A 27 11.46 -9.29 11.35
C ARG A 27 11.31 -8.05 12.23
N GLU A 28 12.36 -7.22 12.35
CA GLU A 28 12.31 -5.96 13.09
C GLU A 28 11.23 -5.00 12.52
N ILE A 29 11.11 -4.92 11.20
CA ILE A 29 10.12 -4.08 10.54
C ILE A 29 8.70 -4.59 10.83
N ILE A 30 8.48 -5.90 10.77
CA ILE A 30 7.18 -6.51 11.09
C ILE A 30 6.88 -6.35 12.56
N ASP A 31 7.88 -6.50 13.43
CA ASP A 31 7.75 -6.27 14.87
C ASP A 31 7.27 -4.85 15.17
N ALA A 32 7.88 -3.83 14.57
CA ALA A 32 7.40 -2.46 14.69
C ALA A 32 5.92 -2.30 14.27
N GLY A 33 5.50 -3.06 13.26
CA GLY A 33 4.11 -3.08 12.80
C GLY A 33 3.14 -3.60 13.86
N GLN A 34 3.50 -4.64 14.60
CA GLN A 34 2.61 -5.21 15.63
C GLN A 34 2.42 -4.31 16.87
N TRP A 35 3.31 -3.33 17.08
CA TRP A 35 3.15 -2.32 18.12
C TRP A 35 2.19 -1.18 17.76
N ALA A 36 1.55 -1.26 16.60
CA ALA A 36 0.52 -0.29 16.24
C ALA A 36 -0.73 -0.44 17.12
N PRO A 37 -1.44 0.65 17.41
CA PRO A 37 -2.75 0.55 18.02
C PRO A 37 -3.73 -0.18 17.09
N SER A 38 -4.67 -0.90 17.70
CA SER A 38 -5.75 -1.55 16.95
C SER A 38 -7.09 -1.38 17.67
N ALA A 39 -8.17 -1.32 16.91
CA ALA A 39 -9.51 -1.21 17.48
C ALA A 39 -9.75 -2.32 18.50
N CYS A 40 -10.21 -1.95 19.68
CA CYS A 40 -10.42 -2.87 20.82
C CYS A 40 -9.21 -3.77 21.13
N ASN A 41 -7.99 -3.32 20.83
CA ASN A 41 -6.74 -4.09 20.98
C ASN A 41 -6.78 -5.48 20.34
N ARG A 42 -7.46 -5.62 19.21
CA ARG A 42 -7.70 -6.92 18.54
C ARG A 42 -6.44 -7.55 17.94
N GLN A 43 -5.46 -6.75 17.54
CA GLN A 43 -4.14 -7.19 17.04
C GLN A 43 -4.25 -8.29 15.96
N ALA A 44 -5.25 -8.19 15.09
CA ALA A 44 -5.65 -9.25 14.16
C ALA A 44 -4.98 -9.14 12.77
N TRP A 45 -3.84 -8.46 12.67
CA TRP A 45 -3.02 -8.43 11.46
C TRP A 45 -2.31 -9.75 11.21
N LYS A 46 -2.07 -10.04 9.94
CA LYS A 46 -1.16 -11.09 9.46
C LYS A 46 -0.31 -10.52 8.33
N PHE A 47 0.94 -10.93 8.31
CA PHE A 47 1.90 -10.50 7.30
C PHE A 47 2.36 -11.70 6.49
N VAL A 48 2.38 -11.56 5.17
CA VAL A 48 2.96 -12.57 4.26
C VAL A 48 4.13 -11.94 3.54
N VAL A 49 5.31 -12.42 3.82
CA VAL A 49 6.55 -12.00 3.16
C VAL A 49 6.73 -12.83 1.90
N VAL A 50 6.95 -12.15 0.77
CA VAL A 50 7.17 -12.78 -0.54
C VAL A 50 8.51 -12.30 -1.08
N ASP A 51 9.45 -13.20 -1.16
CA ASP A 51 10.77 -13.07 -1.80
C ASP A 51 10.90 -13.97 -3.04
N SER A 52 10.09 -15.03 -3.12
CA SER A 52 10.07 -15.96 -4.25
C SER A 52 9.71 -15.29 -5.57
N GLN A 53 10.60 -15.37 -6.56
CA GLN A 53 10.39 -14.82 -7.89
C GLN A 53 9.15 -15.40 -8.57
N LYS A 54 8.90 -16.70 -8.43
CA LYS A 54 7.71 -17.38 -9.00
C LYS A 54 6.40 -16.80 -8.45
N VAL A 55 6.35 -16.51 -7.14
CA VAL A 55 5.17 -15.92 -6.50
C VAL A 55 5.00 -14.46 -6.96
N LYS A 56 6.09 -13.69 -7.01
CA LYS A 56 6.07 -12.30 -7.55
C LYS A 56 5.53 -12.25 -8.97
N GLU A 57 5.98 -13.13 -9.85
CA GLU A 57 5.49 -13.22 -11.23
C GLU A 57 3.98 -13.53 -11.30
N SER A 58 3.50 -14.43 -10.44
CA SER A 58 2.07 -14.73 -10.34
C SER A 58 1.24 -13.52 -9.92
N ILE A 59 1.76 -12.72 -9.00
CA ILE A 59 1.13 -11.47 -8.56
C ILE A 59 1.15 -10.43 -9.68
N MET A 60 2.29 -10.31 -10.38
CA MET A 60 2.47 -9.33 -11.46
C MET A 60 1.56 -9.54 -12.66
N LYS A 61 1.11 -10.76 -12.91
CA LYS A 61 0.08 -11.06 -13.93
C LYS A 61 -1.29 -10.44 -13.62
N GLU A 62 -1.50 -10.04 -12.38
CA GLU A 62 -2.79 -9.60 -11.88
C GLU A 62 -2.81 -8.13 -11.43
N THR A 63 -1.69 -7.40 -11.51
CA THR A 63 -1.59 -5.98 -11.15
C THR A 63 -0.91 -5.18 -12.25
N THR A 64 -1.20 -3.88 -12.29
CA THR A 64 -0.55 -2.91 -13.20
C THR A 64 0.60 -2.15 -12.55
N ALA A 65 0.86 -2.36 -11.27
CA ALA A 65 1.94 -1.70 -10.53
C ALA A 65 3.31 -2.32 -10.83
N TYR A 66 3.85 -2.09 -11.99
CA TYR A 66 5.05 -2.77 -12.52
C TYR A 66 6.31 -2.61 -11.65
N PHE A 67 6.46 -1.50 -10.95
CA PHE A 67 7.61 -1.28 -10.07
C PHE A 67 7.65 -2.30 -8.90
N VAL A 68 6.53 -2.91 -8.56
CA VAL A 68 6.43 -3.96 -7.54
C VAL A 68 7.34 -5.14 -7.85
N SER A 69 7.49 -5.51 -9.14
CA SER A 69 8.38 -6.60 -9.55
C SER A 69 9.85 -6.34 -9.26
N LYS A 70 10.23 -5.08 -9.08
CA LYS A 70 11.62 -4.64 -8.83
C LYS A 70 11.96 -4.56 -7.35
N ALA A 71 10.99 -4.71 -6.45
CA ALA A 71 11.24 -4.72 -5.03
C ALA A 71 11.81 -6.09 -4.59
N PRO A 72 12.93 -6.13 -3.84
CA PRO A 72 13.49 -7.38 -3.34
C PRO A 72 12.49 -8.16 -2.48
N ILE A 73 11.78 -7.47 -1.61
CA ILE A 73 10.81 -8.05 -0.68
C ILE A 73 9.44 -7.38 -0.87
N LEU A 74 8.40 -8.22 -0.86
CA LEU A 74 7.01 -7.79 -0.83
C LEU A 74 6.37 -8.27 0.47
N ILE A 75 5.82 -7.35 1.27
CA ILE A 75 5.13 -7.69 2.51
C ILE A 75 3.65 -7.38 2.30
N PHE A 76 2.82 -8.41 2.17
CA PHE A 76 1.37 -8.26 2.14
C PHE A 76 0.84 -8.15 3.55
N VAL A 77 0.04 -7.13 3.78
CA VAL A 77 -0.61 -6.86 5.07
C VAL A 77 -2.06 -7.29 4.97
N PHE A 78 -2.45 -8.21 5.82
CA PHE A 78 -3.80 -8.71 5.98
C PHE A 78 -4.34 -8.33 7.35
N TYR A 79 -5.64 -8.19 7.44
CA TYR A 79 -6.32 -8.06 8.73
C TYR A 79 -7.60 -8.89 8.75
N SER A 80 -7.98 -9.41 9.92
CA SER A 80 -9.25 -10.13 10.06
C SER A 80 -10.41 -9.20 9.71
N ASN A 81 -11.30 -9.66 8.84
CA ASN A 81 -12.50 -8.93 8.44
C ASN A 81 -13.71 -9.21 9.35
N ARG A 82 -13.50 -9.94 10.43
CA ARG A 82 -14.51 -10.19 11.46
C ARG A 82 -14.62 -8.99 12.38
N THR A 83 -15.28 -7.94 11.91
CA THR A 83 -15.58 -6.73 12.68
C THR A 83 -17.08 -6.47 12.62
N ASP A 84 -17.63 -5.93 13.69
CA ASP A 84 -18.98 -5.41 13.79
C ASP A 84 -19.09 -3.94 13.35
N ASN A 85 -17.96 -3.22 13.32
CA ASN A 85 -17.88 -1.82 12.91
C ASN A 85 -17.62 -1.69 11.40
N LEU A 86 -18.63 -2.00 10.59
CA LEU A 86 -18.51 -1.96 9.14
C LEU A 86 -18.49 -0.53 8.58
N GLU A 87 -19.11 0.41 9.28
CA GLU A 87 -19.21 1.81 8.86
C GLU A 87 -17.83 2.47 8.80
N TYR A 88 -17.06 2.39 9.90
CA TYR A 88 -15.74 3.00 10.00
C TYR A 88 -14.60 2.10 9.52
N ARG A 89 -14.88 0.82 9.25
CA ARG A 89 -13.89 -0.17 8.75
C ARG A 89 -12.64 -0.19 9.61
N ASP A 90 -12.80 -0.25 10.90
CA ASP A 90 -11.76 -0.19 11.94
C ASP A 90 -10.58 -1.15 11.71
N HIS A 91 -10.86 -2.31 11.09
CA HIS A 91 -9.84 -3.28 10.69
C HIS A 91 -8.86 -2.72 9.63
N LEU A 92 -9.34 -1.86 8.71
CA LEU A 92 -8.46 -1.21 7.73
C LEU A 92 -7.62 -0.11 8.37
N LEU A 93 -8.19 0.64 9.32
CA LEU A 93 -7.47 1.67 10.08
C LEU A 93 -6.36 1.04 10.92
N SER A 94 -6.65 -0.04 11.64
CA SER A 94 -5.67 -0.79 12.44
C SER A 94 -4.51 -1.29 11.58
N ALA A 95 -4.80 -1.84 10.41
CA ALA A 95 -3.77 -2.28 9.47
C ALA A 95 -2.94 -1.11 8.90
N ALA A 96 -3.57 0.05 8.63
CA ALA A 96 -2.87 1.23 8.14
C ALA A 96 -1.88 1.78 9.17
N MET A 97 -2.23 1.77 10.45
CA MET A 97 -1.32 2.16 11.55
C MET A 97 -0.10 1.22 11.60
N ALA A 98 -0.31 -0.09 11.48
CA ALA A 98 0.79 -1.06 11.43
C ALA A 98 1.72 -0.80 10.23
N ILE A 99 1.15 -0.53 9.05
CA ILE A 99 1.93 -0.20 7.85
C ILE A 99 2.77 1.05 8.07
N GLN A 100 2.23 2.08 8.72
CA GLN A 100 2.98 3.31 8.99
C GLN A 100 4.17 3.05 9.91
N ASN A 101 3.99 2.27 10.99
CA ASN A 101 5.08 1.88 11.89
C ASN A 101 6.17 1.12 11.12
N MET A 102 5.79 0.12 10.31
CA MET A 102 6.71 -0.62 9.46
C MET A 102 7.53 0.30 8.54
N GLN A 103 6.87 1.29 7.93
CA GLN A 103 7.55 2.21 7.02
C GLN A 103 8.54 3.14 7.74
N LEU A 104 8.21 3.59 8.96
CA LEU A 104 9.10 4.42 9.77
C LEU A 104 10.31 3.60 10.25
N MET A 105 10.09 2.37 10.70
CA MET A 105 11.16 1.46 11.09
C MET A 105 12.08 1.14 9.91
N ALA A 106 11.54 0.82 8.74
CA ALA A 106 12.34 0.58 7.55
C ALA A 106 13.21 1.79 7.20
N TYR A 107 12.63 3.00 7.25
CA TYR A 107 13.37 4.23 7.02
C TYR A 107 14.51 4.42 8.02
N SER A 108 14.28 4.15 9.31
CA SER A 108 15.32 4.24 10.35
C SER A 108 16.50 3.29 10.14
N LYS A 109 16.26 2.18 9.42
CA LYS A 109 17.28 1.18 9.06
C LYS A 109 17.91 1.43 7.68
N GLY A 110 17.66 2.59 7.07
CA GLY A 110 18.18 2.92 5.73
C GLY A 110 17.49 2.17 4.58
N LEU A 111 16.35 1.55 4.85
CA LEU A 111 15.56 0.85 3.83
C LEU A 111 14.46 1.76 3.25
N GLY A 112 14.19 1.56 1.97
CA GLY A 112 13.09 2.21 1.27
C GLY A 112 11.83 1.35 1.26
N THR A 113 10.69 2.02 1.35
CA THR A 113 9.38 1.36 1.26
C THR A 113 8.43 2.08 0.32
N CYS A 114 7.49 1.33 -0.24
CA CYS A 114 6.32 1.89 -0.92
C CYS A 114 5.08 1.09 -0.54
N CYS A 115 4.07 1.76 0.03
CA CYS A 115 2.76 1.15 0.25
C CYS A 115 1.95 1.19 -1.05
N VAL A 116 1.41 0.05 -1.46
CA VAL A 116 0.70 -0.16 -2.73
C VAL A 116 -0.68 -0.72 -2.46
N ASN A 117 -1.70 -0.02 -2.94
CA ASN A 117 -3.10 -0.44 -2.85
C ASN A 117 -3.66 -0.89 -4.23
N ASN A 118 -2.85 -0.81 -5.28
CA ASN A 118 -3.19 -1.36 -6.59
C ASN A 118 -2.89 -2.86 -6.63
N LEU A 119 -3.70 -3.62 -5.90
CA LEU A 119 -3.54 -5.05 -5.72
C LEU A 119 -4.41 -5.84 -6.70
N PRO A 120 -4.09 -7.11 -6.97
CA PRO A 120 -5.02 -8.04 -7.59
C PRO A 120 -6.36 -8.07 -6.84
N ILE A 121 -7.44 -8.45 -7.53
CA ILE A 121 -8.72 -8.64 -6.83
C ILE A 121 -8.57 -9.67 -5.69
N LYS A 122 -9.27 -9.43 -4.59
CA LYS A 122 -9.12 -10.21 -3.34
C LYS A 122 -9.16 -11.72 -3.55
N SER A 123 -10.05 -12.22 -4.43
CA SER A 123 -10.18 -13.65 -4.72
C SER A 123 -8.93 -14.27 -5.37
N ARG A 124 -8.31 -13.54 -6.30
CA ARG A 124 -7.10 -14.00 -6.99
C ARG A 124 -5.89 -13.94 -6.07
N LEU A 125 -5.75 -12.86 -5.31
CA LEU A 125 -4.66 -12.72 -4.34
C LEU A 125 -4.73 -13.79 -3.26
N ARG A 126 -5.95 -14.08 -2.74
CA ARG A 126 -6.16 -15.18 -1.79
C ARG A 126 -5.73 -16.53 -2.36
N LYS A 127 -6.04 -16.78 -3.64
CA LYS A 127 -5.64 -18.03 -4.31
C LYS A 127 -4.11 -18.13 -4.46
N ILE A 128 -3.43 -17.03 -4.83
CA ILE A 128 -1.98 -17.01 -5.01
C ILE A 128 -1.26 -17.23 -3.67
N LEU A 129 -1.73 -16.60 -2.60
CA LEU A 129 -1.08 -16.60 -1.29
C LEU A 129 -1.73 -17.55 -0.27
N ASN A 130 -2.70 -18.35 -0.69
CA ASN A 130 -3.44 -19.29 0.16
C ASN A 130 -4.06 -18.64 1.42
N VAL A 131 -4.71 -17.49 1.25
CA VAL A 131 -5.28 -16.69 2.34
C VAL A 131 -6.75 -17.06 2.58
N PRO A 132 -7.16 -17.37 3.81
CA PRO A 132 -8.55 -17.68 4.14
C PRO A 132 -9.47 -16.45 3.97
N ARG A 133 -10.77 -16.71 3.77
CA ARG A 133 -11.77 -15.65 3.53
C ARG A 133 -11.96 -14.71 4.71
N SER A 134 -11.62 -15.15 5.93
CA SER A 134 -11.69 -14.35 7.15
C SER A 134 -10.62 -13.23 7.25
N TYR A 135 -9.68 -13.19 6.31
CA TYR A 135 -8.68 -12.13 6.24
C TYR A 135 -8.80 -11.34 4.94
N ASP A 136 -8.81 -10.03 5.07
CA ASP A 136 -8.79 -9.13 3.92
C ASP A 136 -7.36 -8.63 3.64
N PRO A 137 -6.93 -8.68 2.36
CA PRO A 137 -5.73 -7.97 1.96
C PRO A 137 -5.99 -6.46 2.05
N VAL A 138 -5.14 -5.77 2.81
CA VAL A 138 -5.26 -4.32 3.03
C VAL A 138 -4.32 -3.58 2.09
N ALA A 139 -3.05 -3.92 2.12
CA ALA A 139 -2.04 -3.30 1.28
C ALA A 139 -0.84 -4.22 1.06
N LEU A 140 0.01 -3.83 0.14
CA LEU A 140 1.33 -4.38 -0.10
C LEU A 140 2.38 -3.32 0.27
N VAL A 141 3.38 -3.69 1.04
CA VAL A 141 4.58 -2.88 1.30
C VAL A 141 5.74 -3.47 0.50
N CYS A 142 6.22 -2.74 -0.51
CA CYS A 142 7.48 -3.01 -1.16
C CYS A 142 8.62 -2.60 -0.23
N LEU A 143 9.66 -3.41 -0.09
CA LEU A 143 10.78 -3.19 0.81
C LEU A 143 12.10 -3.53 0.13
N GLY A 144 13.12 -2.70 0.31
CA GLY A 144 14.47 -2.93 -0.18
C GLY A 144 15.39 -1.74 0.06
N TYR A 145 16.68 -1.87 -0.31
CA TYR A 145 17.59 -0.74 -0.29
C TYR A 145 17.24 0.24 -1.41
N PRO A 146 17.14 1.55 -1.13
CA PRO A 146 16.74 2.52 -2.14
C PRO A 146 17.88 2.77 -3.13
N LYS A 147 17.66 2.54 -4.43
CA LYS A 147 18.58 2.97 -5.48
C LYS A 147 18.58 4.49 -5.68
N ALA A 148 17.43 5.11 -5.42
CA ALA A 148 17.25 6.56 -5.40
C ALA A 148 16.16 6.92 -4.40
N VAL A 149 16.39 7.94 -3.61
CA VAL A 149 15.40 8.50 -2.69
C VAL A 149 14.73 9.71 -3.36
N PRO A 150 13.41 9.70 -3.50
CA PRO A 150 12.69 10.83 -4.08
C PRO A 150 12.93 12.13 -3.31
N LYS A 151 13.01 13.25 -4.02
CA LYS A 151 13.17 14.58 -3.40
C LYS A 151 12.03 14.87 -2.42
N PRO A 152 12.29 15.63 -1.36
CA PRO A 152 11.25 16.11 -0.47
C PRO A 152 10.18 16.89 -1.24
N MET A 153 8.91 16.59 -0.95
CA MET A 153 7.79 17.33 -1.53
C MET A 153 7.20 18.27 -0.48
N LYS A 154 6.95 19.51 -0.90
CA LYS A 154 6.18 20.46 -0.09
C LYS A 154 4.78 19.92 0.15
N ARG A 155 4.20 20.19 1.30
CA ARG A 155 2.77 19.95 1.55
C ARG A 155 1.96 20.94 0.72
N LYS A 156 0.75 20.54 0.35
CA LYS A 156 -0.13 21.37 -0.49
C LYS A 156 -0.63 22.60 0.26
N THR A 157 -0.79 22.46 1.57
CA THR A 157 -1.26 23.49 2.47
C THR A 157 -0.52 23.42 3.79
N ASP A 158 -0.57 24.47 4.58
CA ASP A 158 -0.13 24.53 5.97
C ASP A 158 -1.15 23.90 6.93
N ILE A 159 -0.88 24.02 8.22
CA ILE A 159 -1.73 23.41 9.23
C ILE A 159 -3.10 24.08 9.33
N ASP A 160 -3.15 25.39 9.12
CA ASP A 160 -4.38 26.18 9.25
C ASP A 160 -5.37 25.83 8.12
N GLY A 161 -4.86 25.44 6.94
CA GLY A 161 -5.67 24.98 5.81
C GLY A 161 -6.22 23.55 5.97
N ILE A 162 -5.90 22.82 7.04
CA ILE A 162 -6.38 21.44 7.30
C ILE A 162 -6.92 21.26 8.72
N MET A 163 -7.03 22.30 9.51
CA MET A 163 -7.48 22.24 10.90
C MET A 163 -8.62 23.23 11.14
N CYS A 164 -9.76 22.72 11.59
CA CYS A 164 -10.86 23.51 12.15
C CYS A 164 -11.11 23.13 13.60
N ARG A 165 -11.83 23.97 14.35
CA ARG A 165 -12.24 23.70 15.72
C ARG A 165 -13.75 23.59 15.79
N ASN A 166 -14.24 22.55 16.48
CA ASN A 166 -15.63 22.30 16.82
C ASN A 166 -16.57 21.96 15.63
N SER A 167 -16.30 22.42 14.43
CA SER A 167 -17.10 22.16 13.22
C SER A 167 -16.19 21.99 12.01
N PHE A 168 -16.73 21.36 10.97
CA PHE A 168 -16.07 21.29 9.67
C PHE A 168 -16.38 22.58 8.90
N ASP A 169 -15.43 23.51 8.90
CA ASP A 169 -15.55 24.86 8.28
C ASP A 169 -14.59 25.01 7.10
N PHE A 170 -14.57 23.99 6.23
CA PHE A 170 -13.83 24.04 4.97
C PHE A 170 -14.80 24.13 3.80
N GLN A 171 -14.38 24.81 2.73
CA GLN A 171 -15.11 24.76 1.47
C GLN A 171 -15.03 23.36 0.88
N ASP A 172 -16.14 22.88 0.33
CA ASP A 172 -16.14 21.63 -0.42
C ASP A 172 -15.57 21.87 -1.82
N ASP A 173 -14.30 21.48 -2.00
CA ASP A 173 -13.58 21.60 -3.27
C ASP A 173 -14.04 20.56 -4.32
N TYR A 174 -14.95 19.66 -3.95
CA TYR A 174 -15.35 18.55 -4.81
C TYR A 174 -16.78 18.73 -5.31
N PRO A 175 -17.00 18.60 -6.63
CA PRO A 175 -18.37 18.59 -7.15
C PRO A 175 -19.10 17.36 -6.57
N GLY A 176 -20.32 17.55 -6.10
CA GLY A 176 -21.16 16.47 -5.55
C GLY A 176 -21.38 15.30 -6.52
N PHE A 177 -21.25 15.55 -7.82
CA PHE A 177 -21.34 14.56 -8.87
C PHE A 177 -20.16 14.69 -9.85
N ASP A 178 -19.30 13.65 -9.92
CA ASP A 178 -18.18 13.56 -10.84
C ASP A 178 -18.32 12.35 -11.77
N ILE A 179 -18.85 12.60 -12.97
CA ILE A 179 -19.03 11.57 -13.99
C ILE A 179 -17.69 10.93 -14.42
N LYS A 180 -16.59 11.72 -14.44
CA LYS A 180 -15.26 11.22 -14.80
C LYS A 180 -14.78 10.21 -13.78
N LEU A 181 -15.07 10.46 -12.50
CA LEU A 181 -14.72 9.54 -11.41
C LEU A 181 -15.55 8.24 -11.52
N ILE A 182 -16.85 8.35 -11.83
CA ILE A 182 -17.73 7.18 -12.00
C ILE A 182 -17.23 6.31 -13.17
N VAL A 183 -16.95 6.93 -14.31
CA VAL A 183 -16.41 6.21 -15.48
C VAL A 183 -15.07 5.53 -15.15
N LYS A 184 -14.15 6.22 -14.47
CA LYS A 184 -12.88 5.61 -14.03
C LYS A 184 -13.10 4.43 -13.09
N ARG A 185 -14.04 4.51 -12.16
CA ARG A 185 -14.40 3.41 -11.24
C ARG A 185 -14.93 2.21 -12.02
N LEU A 186 -15.80 2.44 -12.99
CA LEU A 186 -16.38 1.39 -13.83
C LEU A 186 -15.33 0.72 -14.69
N ILE A 187 -14.48 1.48 -15.38
CA ILE A 187 -13.36 0.95 -16.17
C ILE A 187 -12.44 0.09 -15.28
N ARG A 188 -12.08 0.59 -14.11
CA ARG A 188 -11.25 -0.14 -13.17
C ARG A 188 -11.92 -1.43 -12.70
N PHE A 189 -13.22 -1.37 -12.39
CA PHE A 189 -13.99 -2.53 -11.95
C PHE A 189 -14.00 -3.63 -13.02
N VAL A 190 -14.23 -3.28 -14.28
CA VAL A 190 -14.24 -4.21 -15.41
C VAL A 190 -12.85 -4.76 -15.67
N TYR A 191 -11.86 -3.88 -15.84
CA TYR A 191 -10.48 -4.25 -16.16
C TYR A 191 -9.90 -5.31 -15.20
N TYR A 192 -10.05 -5.11 -13.89
CA TYR A 192 -9.49 -6.07 -12.92
C TYR A 192 -10.21 -7.43 -12.89
N ARG A 193 -11.39 -7.54 -13.50
CA ARG A 193 -12.15 -8.79 -13.61
C ARG A 193 -11.92 -9.53 -14.93
N LEU A 194 -11.28 -8.89 -15.90
CA LEU A 194 -10.96 -9.54 -17.17
C LEU A 194 -10.03 -10.73 -16.98
N PRO A 195 -10.11 -11.75 -17.88
CA PRO A 195 -9.12 -12.80 -17.99
C PRO A 195 -7.72 -12.25 -18.26
N ALA A 196 -6.68 -12.96 -17.82
CA ALA A 196 -5.29 -12.52 -17.99
C ALA A 196 -4.89 -12.30 -19.46
N SER A 197 -5.44 -13.09 -20.38
CA SER A 197 -5.24 -12.94 -21.82
C SER A 197 -5.71 -11.59 -22.36
N LEU A 198 -6.92 -11.16 -21.98
CA LEU A 198 -7.47 -9.87 -22.38
C LEU A 198 -6.76 -8.69 -21.71
N LYS A 199 -6.37 -8.85 -20.44
CA LYS A 199 -5.55 -7.84 -19.76
C LYS A 199 -4.26 -7.57 -20.52
N LYS A 200 -3.55 -8.62 -20.95
CA LYS A 200 -2.29 -8.49 -21.68
C LYS A 200 -2.42 -7.62 -22.92
N VAL A 201 -3.54 -7.71 -23.62
CA VAL A 201 -3.84 -6.88 -24.81
C VAL A 201 -4.13 -5.42 -24.41
N LEU A 202 -4.81 -5.19 -23.29
CA LEU A 202 -5.21 -3.86 -22.85
C LEU A 202 -4.14 -3.16 -21.99
N ASP A 203 -3.14 -3.88 -21.48
CA ASP A 203 -2.06 -3.36 -20.65
C ASP A 203 -1.34 -2.13 -21.23
N PRO A 204 -0.94 -2.08 -22.53
CA PRO A 204 -0.28 -0.92 -23.09
C PRO A 204 -1.15 0.35 -23.02
N PHE A 205 -2.47 0.16 -23.10
CA PHE A 205 -3.43 1.26 -22.98
C PHE A 205 -3.66 1.65 -21.52
N ALA A 206 -3.84 0.67 -20.61
CA ALA A 206 -4.02 0.89 -19.18
C ALA A 206 -2.81 1.62 -18.57
N ARG A 207 -1.59 1.33 -19.02
CA ARG A 207 -0.35 2.00 -18.58
C ARG A 207 -0.35 3.51 -18.85
N LYS A 208 -1.05 3.99 -19.88
CA LYS A 208 -1.14 5.43 -20.17
C LYS A 208 -1.94 6.20 -19.13
N PHE A 209 -2.81 5.52 -18.40
CA PHE A 209 -3.65 6.13 -17.34
C PHE A 209 -3.04 5.98 -15.94
N GLU A 210 -1.97 5.21 -15.77
CA GLU A 210 -1.22 5.21 -14.51
C GLU A 210 -0.44 6.52 -14.40
N LYS A 211 -0.60 7.21 -13.27
CA LYS A 211 0.29 8.33 -12.95
C LYS A 211 1.72 7.80 -12.94
N ARG A 212 2.51 8.21 -13.91
CA ARG A 212 3.96 8.06 -13.85
C ARG A 212 4.45 8.96 -12.74
N PHE A 213 4.84 8.36 -11.65
CA PHE A 213 5.61 9.06 -10.64
C PHE A 213 7.05 9.05 -11.13
N ASP A 214 7.39 10.01 -11.98
CA ASP A 214 8.77 10.27 -12.35
C ASP A 214 9.46 10.79 -11.09
N THR A 215 10.31 9.94 -10.55
CA THR A 215 11.24 10.25 -9.44
C THR A 215 12.57 10.67 -10.00
#